data_6ce2bbc08cbd3d0dda7c3271f84cc453
#
_entry.id   6ce2bbc08cbd3d0dda7c3271f84cc453
#
_cell.length_a   1.000
_cell.length_b   1.000
_cell.length_c   1.000
_cell.angle_alpha   90.00
_cell.angle_beta   90.00
_cell.angle_gamma   90.00
#
_symmetry.space_group_name_H-M   'P 1'
#
loop_
_entity.id
_entity.type
_entity.pdbx_description
1 polymer ?
#
loop_
_entity_poly.entity_id
_entity_poly.type
_entity_poly.pdbx_seq_one_letter_code
_entity_poly.pdbx_strand_id
1 'polypeptide(L)'
;RVDRRQRQMCIRDSAAAMHADRCQIFTDVEGVFTADPRKVPGAQKLQEITYDEMLELATLGAQVLNNRSVEMAKKYNVELEVLSSLKRVPGTIVKEVAKMEKMLVRGVTKDTDVARISITNIPNIPGIAFKLFSKLAQARINVDIILQSVGRDGTKDISFTVSKENAEGAIEAIHKTFDIDDKDITCDKNVAKI
;
A
#
# COMPACT_ATOMS: atom_id res chain seq x y z
N ARG A 1 -21.65 -5.70 10.91
CA ARG A 1 -21.35 -4.44 10.19
C ARG A 1 -20.45 -4.78 9.00
N VAL A 2 -20.98 -4.70 7.78
CA VAL A 2 -20.18 -4.97 6.57
C VAL A 2 -19.11 -3.88 6.46
N ASP A 3 -17.84 -4.27 6.40
CA ASP A 3 -16.73 -3.36 6.28
C ASP A 3 -16.82 -2.56 4.97
N ARG A 4 -16.41 -1.28 4.99
CA ARG A 4 -16.35 -0.38 3.83
C ARG A 4 -15.59 -1.02 2.65
N ARG A 5 -14.51 -1.74 2.93
CA ARG A 5 -13.70 -2.47 1.95
C ARG A 5 -14.49 -3.57 1.24
N GLN A 6 -15.24 -4.34 2.01
CA GLN A 6 -16.07 -5.44 1.48
C GLN A 6 -17.21 -4.92 0.59
N ARG A 7 -17.80 -3.77 0.94
CA ARG A 7 -18.84 -3.10 0.16
C ARG A 7 -18.32 -2.62 -1.19
N GLN A 8 -17.16 -1.99 -1.24
CA GLN A 8 -16.52 -1.56 -2.51
C GLN A 8 -16.18 -2.76 -3.40
N MET A 9 -15.82 -3.90 -2.83
CA MET A 9 -15.58 -5.14 -3.60
C MET A 9 -16.85 -5.67 -4.25
N CYS A 10 -17.96 -5.74 -3.51
CA CYS A 10 -19.24 -6.24 -4.04
C CYS A 10 -19.78 -5.37 -5.17
N ILE A 11 -19.76 -4.05 -5.03
CA ILE A 11 -20.24 -3.09 -6.05
C ILE A 11 -19.49 -3.29 -7.37
N ARG A 12 -18.19 -3.42 -7.30
CA ARG A 12 -17.33 -3.59 -8.47
C ARG A 12 -17.52 -4.97 -9.15
N ASP A 13 -17.62 -6.04 -8.35
CA ASP A 13 -17.86 -7.38 -8.89
C ASP A 13 -19.20 -7.42 -9.64
N SER A 14 -20.20 -6.67 -9.14
CA SER A 14 -21.48 -6.49 -9.84
C SER A 14 -21.30 -5.70 -11.13
N ALA A 15 -20.53 -4.59 -11.13
CA ALA A 15 -20.29 -3.82 -12.35
C ALA A 15 -19.56 -4.63 -13.42
N ALA A 16 -18.57 -5.43 -13.04
CA ALA A 16 -17.86 -6.33 -13.95
C ALA A 16 -18.78 -7.42 -14.51
N ALA A 17 -19.62 -8.04 -13.66
CA ALA A 17 -20.56 -9.07 -14.08
C ALA A 17 -21.68 -8.54 -15.00
N MET A 18 -22.06 -7.28 -14.84
CA MET A 18 -23.05 -6.59 -15.67
C MET A 18 -22.44 -5.97 -16.94
N HIS A 19 -21.14 -6.08 -17.16
CA HIS A 19 -20.42 -5.41 -18.24
C HIS A 19 -20.73 -3.91 -18.31
N ALA A 20 -20.74 -3.27 -17.13
CA ALA A 20 -21.00 -1.84 -17.04
C ALA A 20 -19.83 -1.02 -17.58
N ASP A 21 -20.11 0.02 -18.36
CA ASP A 21 -19.07 0.93 -18.87
C ASP A 21 -18.40 1.71 -17.74
N ARG A 22 -19.14 2.03 -16.66
CA ARG A 22 -18.68 2.84 -15.55
C ARG A 22 -19.28 2.39 -14.23
N CYS A 23 -18.46 2.43 -13.18
CA CYS A 23 -18.85 2.21 -11.80
C CYS A 23 -18.64 3.49 -10.98
N GLN A 24 -19.70 4.08 -10.47
CA GLN A 24 -19.65 5.28 -9.63
C GLN A 24 -19.52 4.90 -8.15
N ILE A 25 -18.54 5.47 -7.48
CA ILE A 25 -18.27 5.25 -6.06
C ILE A 25 -18.46 6.57 -5.32
N PHE A 26 -19.55 6.66 -4.57
CA PHE A 26 -19.85 7.82 -3.74
C PHE A 26 -19.17 7.68 -2.37
N THR A 27 -18.42 8.71 -1.99
CA THR A 27 -17.61 8.75 -0.76
C THR A 27 -17.72 10.13 -0.08
N ASP A 28 -17.04 10.28 1.03
CA ASP A 28 -16.96 11.54 1.80
C ASP A 28 -15.99 12.58 1.21
N VAL A 29 -15.20 12.18 0.19
CA VAL A 29 -14.28 13.08 -0.54
C VAL A 29 -14.78 13.38 -1.95
N GLU A 30 -14.31 14.48 -2.54
CA GLU A 30 -14.75 14.94 -3.86
C GLU A 30 -14.07 14.23 -5.05
N GLY A 31 -13.13 13.33 -4.77
CA GLY A 31 -12.33 12.63 -5.76
C GLY A 31 -10.95 12.27 -5.21
N VAL A 32 -10.02 11.99 -6.12
CA VAL A 32 -8.62 11.73 -5.82
C VAL A 32 -7.84 13.04 -5.92
N PHE A 33 -7.00 13.32 -4.95
CA PHE A 33 -6.19 14.55 -4.88
C PHE A 33 -4.71 14.22 -5.03
N THR A 34 -3.91 15.19 -5.46
CA THR A 34 -2.45 15.08 -5.55
C THR A 34 -1.77 14.83 -4.20
N ALA A 35 -2.43 15.19 -3.09
CA ALA A 35 -2.04 14.87 -1.72
C ALA A 35 -3.29 14.90 -0.83
N ASP A 36 -3.19 14.51 0.43
CA ASP A 36 -4.30 14.65 1.41
C ASP A 36 -4.62 16.14 1.64
N PRO A 37 -5.77 16.66 1.18
CA PRO A 37 -6.10 18.09 1.29
C PRO A 37 -6.25 18.55 2.75
N ARG A 38 -6.44 17.63 3.69
CA ARG A 38 -6.47 17.94 5.13
C ARG A 38 -5.09 18.28 5.69
N LYS A 39 -4.03 17.84 5.01
CA LYS A 39 -2.63 18.02 5.41
C LYS A 39 -1.90 19.02 4.53
N VAL A 40 -2.27 19.08 3.25
CA VAL A 40 -1.63 19.92 2.24
C VAL A 40 -2.69 20.85 1.64
N PRO A 41 -2.79 22.12 2.09
CA PRO A 41 -3.82 23.05 1.61
C PRO A 41 -3.79 23.32 0.11
N GLY A 42 -2.62 23.14 -0.54
CA GLY A 42 -2.44 23.31 -1.98
C GLY A 42 -2.72 22.05 -2.82
N ALA A 43 -3.21 20.96 -2.21
CA ALA A 43 -3.53 19.75 -2.93
C ALA A 43 -4.63 19.99 -3.96
N GLN A 44 -4.37 19.57 -5.21
CA GLN A 44 -5.29 19.73 -6.33
C GLN A 44 -6.04 18.43 -6.59
N LYS A 45 -7.33 18.55 -6.94
CA LYS A 45 -8.14 17.41 -7.36
C LYS A 45 -7.75 16.97 -8.76
N LEU A 46 -7.50 15.69 -8.95
CA LEU A 46 -7.24 15.09 -10.25
C LEU A 46 -8.58 14.89 -10.98
N GLN A 47 -8.63 15.27 -12.25
CA GLN A 47 -9.81 15.01 -13.08
C GLN A 47 -9.81 13.56 -13.55
N GLU A 48 -8.64 13.07 -13.95
CA GLU A 48 -8.42 11.71 -14.45
C GLU A 48 -7.12 11.15 -13.86
N ILE A 49 -7.09 9.83 -13.63
CA ILE A 49 -5.90 9.10 -13.18
C ILE A 49 -5.92 7.71 -13.81
N THR A 50 -4.76 7.13 -14.11
CA THR A 50 -4.70 5.75 -14.61
C THR A 50 -4.92 4.74 -13.49
N TYR A 51 -5.30 3.51 -13.86
CA TYR A 51 -5.41 2.42 -12.88
C TYR A 51 -4.09 2.17 -12.14
N ASP A 52 -2.95 2.20 -12.85
CA ASP A 52 -1.65 1.94 -12.25
C ASP A 52 -1.26 3.00 -11.23
N GLU A 53 -1.41 4.27 -11.57
CA GLU A 53 -1.18 5.37 -10.64
C GLU A 53 -2.12 5.32 -9.42
N MET A 54 -3.39 4.96 -9.64
CA MET A 54 -4.35 4.82 -8.54
C MET A 54 -4.00 3.63 -7.64
N LEU A 55 -3.51 2.52 -8.21
CA LEU A 55 -3.02 1.37 -7.46
C LEU A 55 -1.82 1.72 -6.59
N GLU A 56 -0.86 2.46 -7.12
CA GLU A 56 0.29 2.93 -6.37
C GLU A 56 -0.14 3.84 -5.20
N LEU A 57 -0.97 4.85 -5.47
CA LEU A 57 -1.50 5.72 -4.42
C LEU A 57 -2.24 4.93 -3.34
N ALA A 58 -3.08 3.98 -3.72
CA ALA A 58 -3.87 3.18 -2.79
C ALA A 58 -2.99 2.21 -1.97
N THR A 59 -1.94 1.65 -2.56
CA THR A 59 -0.97 0.78 -1.89
C THR A 59 -0.16 1.54 -0.87
N LEU A 60 0.20 2.78 -1.18
CA LEU A 60 1.06 3.63 -0.37
C LEU A 60 0.31 4.53 0.62
N GLY A 61 -1.00 4.30 0.84
CA GLY A 61 -1.75 4.90 1.94
C GLY A 61 -2.92 5.81 1.56
N ALA A 62 -3.21 6.03 0.28
CA ALA A 62 -4.41 6.75 -0.12
C ALA A 62 -5.66 5.89 0.13
N GLN A 63 -6.48 6.28 1.10
CA GLN A 63 -7.64 5.51 1.56
C GLN A 63 -8.94 5.74 0.74
N VAL A 64 -8.84 6.36 -0.42
CA VAL A 64 -10.02 6.70 -1.24
C VAL A 64 -10.63 5.46 -1.89
N LEU A 65 -9.79 4.62 -2.49
CA LEU A 65 -10.17 3.35 -3.10
C LEU A 65 -9.36 2.19 -2.51
N ASN A 66 -9.97 1.01 -2.50
CA ASN A 66 -9.27 -0.22 -2.14
C ASN A 66 -8.49 -0.76 -3.36
N ASN A 67 -7.23 -1.20 -3.18
CA ASN A 67 -6.36 -1.74 -4.23
C ASN A 67 -7.07 -2.80 -5.07
N ARG A 68 -7.63 -3.81 -4.41
CA ARG A 68 -8.32 -4.91 -5.09
C ARG A 68 -9.52 -4.42 -5.92
N SER A 69 -10.11 -3.29 -5.55
CA SER A 69 -11.18 -2.66 -6.33
C SER A 69 -10.65 -2.09 -7.64
N VAL A 70 -9.49 -1.45 -7.59
CA VAL A 70 -8.85 -0.87 -8.78
C VAL A 70 -8.27 -1.97 -9.69
N GLU A 71 -7.62 -3.01 -9.14
CA GLU A 71 -7.11 -4.15 -9.90
C GLU A 71 -8.19 -4.83 -10.73
N MET A 72 -9.35 -5.07 -10.11
CA MET A 72 -10.44 -5.73 -10.81
C MET A 72 -11.08 -4.81 -11.86
N ALA A 73 -11.22 -3.51 -11.56
CA ALA A 73 -11.71 -2.55 -12.55
C ALA A 73 -10.78 -2.51 -13.77
N LYS A 74 -9.46 -2.51 -13.56
CA LYS A 74 -8.45 -2.65 -14.61
C LYS A 74 -8.63 -3.96 -15.39
N LYS A 75 -8.76 -5.09 -14.70
CA LYS A 75 -8.90 -6.41 -15.32
C LYS A 75 -10.12 -6.52 -16.25
N TYR A 76 -11.23 -5.89 -15.88
CA TYR A 76 -12.49 -5.93 -16.64
C TYR A 76 -12.74 -4.67 -17.46
N ASN A 77 -11.78 -3.74 -17.50
CA ASN A 77 -11.87 -2.47 -18.21
C ASN A 77 -13.12 -1.65 -17.87
N VAL A 78 -13.48 -1.61 -16.59
CA VAL A 78 -14.62 -0.84 -16.08
C VAL A 78 -14.10 0.49 -15.53
N GLU A 79 -14.48 1.62 -16.13
CA GLU A 79 -14.13 2.94 -15.59
C GLU A 79 -14.66 3.11 -14.15
N LEU A 80 -13.82 3.60 -13.23
CA LEU A 80 -14.29 4.00 -11.91
C LEU A 80 -14.41 5.52 -11.86
N GLU A 81 -15.48 6.01 -11.28
CA GLU A 81 -15.68 7.43 -11.00
C GLU A 81 -15.86 7.64 -9.50
N VAL A 82 -14.95 8.37 -8.89
CA VAL A 82 -14.99 8.70 -7.46
C VAL A 82 -15.69 10.02 -7.27
N LEU A 83 -16.82 10.02 -6.58
CA LEU A 83 -17.72 11.16 -6.40
C LEU A 83 -17.97 11.45 -4.93
N SER A 84 -18.27 12.71 -4.61
CA SER A 84 -18.74 13.07 -3.29
C SER A 84 -20.22 12.71 -3.11
N SER A 85 -20.54 12.09 -1.98
CA SER A 85 -21.93 11.89 -1.54
C SER A 85 -22.56 13.17 -0.97
N LEU A 86 -21.74 14.18 -0.63
CA LEU A 86 -22.16 15.41 0.03
C LEU A 86 -22.26 16.61 -0.92
N LYS A 87 -21.47 16.61 -1.99
CA LYS A 87 -21.38 17.73 -2.94
C LYS A 87 -21.61 17.26 -4.37
N ARG A 88 -22.39 18.01 -5.13
CA ARG A 88 -22.64 17.76 -6.55
C ARG A 88 -21.56 18.45 -7.39
N VAL A 89 -20.36 17.88 -7.40
CA VAL A 89 -19.22 18.36 -8.20
C VAL A 89 -18.67 17.20 -9.02
N PRO A 90 -18.02 17.45 -10.17
CA PRO A 90 -17.35 16.40 -10.93
C PRO A 90 -16.35 15.67 -10.06
N GLY A 91 -16.28 14.34 -10.20
CA GLY A 91 -15.37 13.50 -9.47
C GLY A 91 -14.03 13.29 -10.17
N THR A 92 -13.32 12.23 -9.81
CA THR A 92 -12.12 11.75 -10.49
C THR A 92 -12.44 10.46 -11.24
N ILE A 93 -12.06 10.40 -12.52
CA ILE A 93 -12.23 9.21 -13.36
C ILE A 93 -10.94 8.39 -13.32
N VAL A 94 -11.05 7.11 -12.98
CA VAL A 94 -9.96 6.13 -13.03
C VAL A 94 -10.16 5.25 -14.25
N LYS A 95 -9.22 5.25 -15.18
CA LYS A 95 -9.29 4.52 -16.47
C LYS A 95 -7.90 4.12 -16.98
N GLU A 96 -7.82 3.38 -18.07
CA GLU A 96 -6.54 2.88 -18.62
C GLU A 96 -5.62 4.02 -19.10
N VAL A 97 -6.18 5.00 -19.78
CA VAL A 97 -5.40 6.14 -20.33
C VAL A 97 -5.99 7.46 -19.85
N ALA A 98 -5.20 8.23 -19.12
CA ALA A 98 -5.55 9.59 -18.75
C ALA A 98 -5.02 10.60 -19.78
N LYS A 99 -5.86 11.57 -20.17
CA LYS A 99 -5.53 12.58 -21.20
C LYS A 99 -4.68 13.74 -20.69
N MET A 100 -4.11 13.65 -19.51
CA MET A 100 -3.32 14.76 -18.94
C MET A 100 -1.89 14.77 -19.46
N GLU A 101 -1.32 15.98 -19.56
CA GLU A 101 0.11 16.19 -19.80
C GLU A 101 0.95 15.40 -18.79
N LYS A 102 2.11 14.92 -19.25
CA LYS A 102 3.04 14.13 -18.43
C LYS A 102 3.60 14.94 -17.27
N MET A 103 2.86 15.03 -16.20
CA MET A 103 3.43 15.49 -14.91
C MET A 103 4.35 14.40 -14.38
N LEU A 104 5.59 14.78 -14.03
CA LEU A 104 6.59 13.86 -13.46
C LEU A 104 6.13 13.25 -12.12
N VAL A 105 5.40 14.02 -11.33
CA VAL A 105 4.83 13.58 -10.05
C VAL A 105 3.35 13.93 -10.05
N ARG A 106 2.47 12.93 -10.01
CA ARG A 106 1.02 13.13 -9.99
C ARG A 106 0.41 13.19 -8.60
N GLY A 107 1.07 12.59 -7.64
CA GLY A 107 0.57 12.60 -6.28
C GLY A 107 1.62 12.16 -5.27
N VAL A 108 1.38 12.49 -4.02
CA VAL A 108 2.18 12.10 -2.88
C VAL A 108 1.24 11.55 -1.81
N THR A 109 1.54 10.37 -1.32
CA THR A 109 0.80 9.75 -0.22
C THR A 109 1.72 9.37 0.92
N LYS A 110 1.17 9.22 2.12
CA LYS A 110 1.90 8.89 3.34
C LYS A 110 1.20 7.79 4.09
N ASP A 111 1.92 6.71 4.34
CA ASP A 111 1.52 5.65 5.27
C ASP A 111 2.33 5.78 6.57
N THR A 112 1.64 5.90 7.70
CA THR A 112 2.22 6.00 9.03
C THR A 112 2.02 4.76 9.88
N ASP A 113 1.28 3.76 9.38
CA ASP A 113 1.10 2.48 10.04
C ASP A 113 2.20 1.50 9.66
N VAL A 114 3.45 1.93 9.85
CA VAL A 114 4.65 1.21 9.46
C VAL A 114 5.62 1.15 10.62
N ALA A 115 6.20 -0.03 10.85
CA ALA A 115 7.38 -0.25 11.69
C ALA A 115 8.50 -0.84 10.82
N ARG A 116 9.70 -0.31 10.96
CA ARG A 116 10.90 -0.84 10.32
C ARG A 116 11.64 -1.75 11.32
N ILE A 117 11.87 -2.98 10.93
CA ILE A 117 12.68 -3.94 11.66
C ILE A 117 13.99 -4.14 10.91
N SER A 118 15.10 -4.01 11.59
CA SER A 118 16.42 -4.23 11.01
C SER A 118 17.16 -5.30 11.84
N ILE A 119 17.72 -6.25 11.14
CA ILE A 119 18.53 -7.34 11.72
C ILE A 119 19.93 -7.16 11.14
N THR A 120 20.90 -7.01 12.01
CA THR A 120 22.31 -6.82 11.64
C THR A 120 23.12 -8.09 11.88
N ASN A 121 24.31 -8.15 11.29
CA ASN A 121 25.25 -9.25 11.48
C ASN A 121 24.75 -10.67 11.11
N ILE A 122 23.80 -10.77 10.21
CA ILE A 122 23.31 -12.07 9.75
C ILE A 122 24.40 -12.73 8.86
N PRO A 123 24.72 -14.02 9.03
CA PRO A 123 25.64 -14.71 8.14
C PRO A 123 25.18 -14.63 6.68
N ASN A 124 26.06 -14.24 5.77
CA ASN A 124 25.72 -14.17 4.34
C ASN A 124 25.80 -15.55 3.68
N ILE A 125 24.89 -16.43 4.04
CA ILE A 125 24.76 -17.77 3.47
C ILE A 125 23.50 -17.89 2.60
N PRO A 126 23.53 -18.72 1.54
CA PRO A 126 22.37 -18.95 0.69
C PRO A 126 21.15 -19.44 1.50
N GLY A 127 19.97 -18.92 1.19
CA GLY A 127 18.71 -19.36 1.80
C GLY A 127 18.32 -18.66 3.11
N ILE A 128 19.18 -17.84 3.73
CA ILE A 128 18.87 -17.25 5.03
C ILE A 128 17.67 -16.25 4.96
N ALA A 129 17.61 -15.45 3.89
CA ALA A 129 16.47 -14.56 3.67
C ALA A 129 15.18 -15.37 3.42
N PHE A 130 15.26 -16.45 2.66
CA PHE A 130 14.12 -17.34 2.47
C PHE A 130 13.62 -17.91 3.79
N LYS A 131 14.54 -18.37 4.65
CA LYS A 131 14.19 -18.88 5.98
C LYS A 131 13.47 -17.84 6.82
N LEU A 132 13.97 -16.59 6.83
CA LEU A 132 13.36 -15.46 7.54
C LEU A 132 11.95 -15.19 7.05
N PHE A 133 11.79 -14.87 5.76
CA PHE A 133 10.50 -14.46 5.21
C PHE A 133 9.48 -15.59 5.16
N SER A 134 9.92 -16.86 5.02
CA SER A 134 9.02 -18.00 5.16
C SER A 134 8.43 -18.13 6.56
N LYS A 135 9.18 -17.80 7.61
CA LYS A 135 8.67 -17.82 8.99
C LYS A 135 7.69 -16.67 9.25
N LEU A 136 7.99 -15.48 8.74
CA LEU A 136 7.06 -14.35 8.82
C LEU A 136 5.75 -14.65 8.08
N ALA A 137 5.84 -15.26 6.90
CA ALA A 137 4.67 -15.69 6.14
C ALA A 137 3.85 -16.78 6.88
N GLN A 138 4.49 -17.76 7.51
CA GLN A 138 3.82 -18.74 8.36
C GLN A 138 3.10 -18.12 9.56
N ALA A 139 3.68 -17.05 10.13
CA ALA A 139 3.07 -16.24 11.17
C ALA A 139 1.99 -15.27 10.63
N ARG A 140 1.70 -15.29 9.31
CA ARG A 140 0.76 -14.40 8.62
C ARG A 140 1.10 -12.91 8.74
N ILE A 141 2.39 -12.62 8.87
CA ILE A 141 2.91 -11.24 8.93
C ILE A 141 3.25 -10.82 7.51
N ASN A 142 2.55 -9.79 7.04
CA ASN A 142 2.83 -9.19 5.74
C ASN A 142 4.05 -8.29 5.82
N VAL A 143 4.99 -8.50 4.91
CA VAL A 143 6.21 -7.70 4.74
C VAL A 143 6.07 -6.89 3.46
N ASP A 144 6.41 -5.62 3.52
CA ASP A 144 6.15 -4.71 2.41
C ASP A 144 7.44 -4.29 1.70
N ILE A 145 8.34 -3.57 2.36
CA ILE A 145 9.63 -3.17 1.79
C ILE A 145 10.73 -4.05 2.39
N ILE A 146 11.60 -4.58 1.55
CA ILE A 146 12.76 -5.37 1.97
C ILE A 146 14.02 -4.70 1.43
N LEU A 147 14.95 -4.39 2.32
CA LEU A 147 16.27 -3.86 2.01
C LEU A 147 17.32 -4.84 2.53
N GLN A 148 18.33 -5.13 1.71
CA GLN A 148 19.47 -5.93 2.11
C GLN A 148 20.76 -5.18 1.80
N SER A 149 21.67 -5.17 2.74
CA SER A 149 23.04 -4.67 2.55
C SER A 149 24.04 -5.79 2.77
N VAL A 150 25.14 -5.73 2.05
CA VAL A 150 26.28 -6.63 2.27
C VAL A 150 27.17 -5.95 3.29
N GLY A 151 27.31 -6.57 4.46
CA GLY A 151 28.25 -6.15 5.50
C GLY A 151 29.71 -6.43 5.10
N ARG A 152 30.61 -5.91 5.90
CA ARG A 152 32.04 -6.27 5.84
C ARG A 152 32.20 -7.69 6.34
N ASP A 153 33.08 -8.43 6.37
CA ASP A 153 33.34 -9.73 7.07
C ASP A 153 32.34 -10.87 6.80
N GLY A 154 31.73 -10.90 5.60
CA GLY A 154 30.85 -12.01 5.22
C GLY A 154 29.47 -12.04 5.93
N THR A 155 29.08 -10.93 6.54
CA THR A 155 27.76 -10.72 7.10
C THR A 155 26.87 -9.89 6.16
N LYS A 156 25.58 -9.83 6.46
CA LYS A 156 24.63 -8.92 5.82
C LYS A 156 23.62 -8.40 6.82
N ASP A 157 23.06 -7.26 6.50
CA ASP A 157 21.94 -6.70 7.23
C ASP A 157 20.66 -6.84 6.39
N ILE A 158 19.57 -7.17 7.04
CA ILE A 158 18.24 -7.25 6.42
C ILE A 158 17.34 -6.29 7.18
N SER A 159 16.79 -5.31 6.48
CA SER A 159 15.76 -4.43 7.00
C SER A 159 14.47 -4.64 6.22
N PHE A 160 13.35 -4.64 6.92
CA PHE A 160 12.05 -4.75 6.28
C PHE A 160 10.98 -3.99 7.05
N THR A 161 9.86 -3.73 6.40
CA THR A 161 8.73 -3.02 7.01
C THR A 161 7.54 -3.94 7.19
N VAL A 162 6.86 -3.75 8.32
CA VAL A 162 5.60 -4.41 8.68
C VAL A 162 4.62 -3.36 9.21
N SER A 163 3.33 -3.70 9.37
CA SER A 163 2.42 -2.83 10.13
C SER A 163 2.85 -2.73 11.59
N LYS A 164 2.54 -1.62 12.24
CA LYS A 164 2.91 -1.40 13.65
C LYS A 164 2.36 -2.46 14.59
N GLU A 165 1.15 -2.96 14.31
CA GLU A 165 0.52 -4.01 15.09
C GLU A 165 1.25 -5.36 15.02
N ASN A 166 1.91 -5.63 13.88
CA ASN A 166 2.63 -6.88 13.63
C ASN A 166 4.10 -6.84 14.06
N ALA A 167 4.60 -5.69 14.53
CA ALA A 167 6.03 -5.50 14.83
C ALA A 167 6.52 -6.46 15.93
N GLU A 168 5.77 -6.63 17.01
CA GLU A 168 6.14 -7.52 18.11
C GLU A 168 6.12 -8.99 17.70
N GLY A 169 5.06 -9.40 16.97
CA GLY A 169 4.98 -10.75 16.42
C GLY A 169 6.10 -11.08 15.42
N ALA A 170 6.55 -10.08 14.66
CA ALA A 170 7.67 -10.25 13.75
C ALA A 170 9.00 -10.47 14.50
N ILE A 171 9.26 -9.71 15.56
CA ILE A 171 10.45 -9.88 16.41
C ILE A 171 10.44 -11.26 17.06
N GLU A 172 9.30 -11.68 17.60
CA GLU A 172 9.15 -13.03 18.18
C GLU A 172 9.42 -14.13 17.15
N ALA A 173 8.93 -13.99 15.92
CA ALA A 173 9.20 -14.94 14.84
C ALA A 173 10.68 -14.99 14.43
N ILE A 174 11.37 -13.84 14.50
CA ILE A 174 12.81 -13.76 14.25
C ILE A 174 13.59 -14.56 15.32
N HIS A 175 13.34 -14.31 16.60
CA HIS A 175 13.98 -15.02 17.70
C HIS A 175 13.76 -16.53 17.66
N LYS A 176 12.54 -16.97 17.31
CA LYS A 176 12.24 -18.41 17.13
C LYS A 176 12.98 -19.05 15.96
N THR A 177 13.47 -18.26 15.02
CA THR A 177 14.06 -18.74 13.76
C THR A 177 15.58 -18.72 13.78
N PHE A 178 16.12 -17.73 14.44
CA PHE A 178 17.55 -17.45 14.51
C PHE A 178 17.97 -17.24 15.96
N ASP A 179 19.14 -17.75 16.29
CA ASP A 179 19.82 -17.44 17.56
C ASP A 179 20.56 -16.12 17.39
N ILE A 180 19.81 -15.02 17.50
CA ILE A 180 20.31 -13.66 17.32
C ILE A 180 20.09 -12.89 18.62
N ASP A 181 21.11 -12.15 19.04
CA ASP A 181 21.03 -11.29 20.21
C ASP A 181 20.05 -10.12 19.98
N ASP A 182 19.35 -9.72 21.04
CA ASP A 182 18.45 -8.55 21.02
C ASP A 182 19.13 -7.26 20.52
N LYS A 183 20.42 -7.11 20.76
CA LYS A 183 21.22 -5.95 20.30
C LYS A 183 21.34 -5.87 18.77
N ASP A 184 21.22 -7.01 18.07
CA ASP A 184 21.31 -7.08 16.61
C ASP A 184 19.95 -6.91 15.93
N ILE A 185 18.86 -6.78 16.70
CA ILE A 185 17.51 -6.51 16.20
C ILE A 185 17.08 -5.11 16.66
N THR A 186 16.73 -4.26 15.71
CA THR A 186 16.18 -2.93 16.01
C THR A 186 14.80 -2.79 15.42
N CYS A 187 13.88 -2.16 16.15
CA CYS A 187 12.53 -1.85 15.71
C CYS A 187 12.25 -0.36 15.84
N ASP A 188 12.00 0.31 14.73
CA ASP A 188 11.64 1.72 14.70
C ASP A 188 10.20 1.89 14.26
N LYS A 189 9.33 2.33 15.18
CA LYS A 189 7.91 2.61 14.95
C LYS A 189 7.64 4.08 14.57
N ASN A 190 8.69 4.93 14.52
CA ASN A 190 8.59 6.36 14.20
C ASN A 190 8.98 6.66 12.74
N VAL A 191 8.66 5.75 11.85
CA VAL A 191 8.89 5.87 10.40
C VAL A 191 7.57 6.01 9.64
N ALA A 192 7.66 6.51 8.43
CA ALA A 192 6.56 6.55 7.48
C ALA A 192 7.06 6.19 6.07
N LYS A 193 6.20 5.59 5.26
CA LYS A 193 6.40 5.48 3.81
C LYS A 193 5.80 6.69 3.12
N ILE A 194 6.49 7.19 2.11
CA ILE A 194 6.03 8.26 1.24
C ILE A 194 6.13 7.76 -0.21
#